data_1da903ec28528a525d687f03d964acf5
#
_entry.id   1da903ec28528a525d687f03d964acf5
#
_cell.length_a   1.000
_cell.length_b   1.000
_cell.length_c   1.000
_cell.angle_alpha   90.00
_cell.angle_beta   90.00
_cell.angle_gamma   90.00
#
_symmetry.space_group_name_H-M   'P 1'
#
loop_
_entity.id
_entity.type
_entity.pdbx_description
1 polymer ?
#
loop_
_entity_poly.entity_id
_entity_poly.type
_entity_poly.pdbx_seq_one_letter_code
_entity_poly.pdbx_strand_id
1 'polypeptide(L)'
;MAWFKRKDKKLKDPEKKTIPDGLWDKCPSCNEIIYKPELEKKLFVCHHCNHHFRILPDSYVSLLLDEGTFTSYFDNLIPKDFLDFKANKRYQDQINVAKTKTGENDAIRVYEGKMNGISVILSIMNFSF
;
A
#
# COMPACT_ATOMS: atom_id res chain seq x y z
N MET A 1 -29.45 48.57 37.17
CA MET A 1 -29.91 48.23 35.81
C MET A 1 -29.00 47.13 35.28
N ALA A 2 -29.42 45.85 35.36
CA ALA A 2 -28.63 44.71 34.91
C ALA A 2 -29.20 44.27 33.54
N TRP A 3 -28.57 44.76 32.49
CA TRP A 3 -29.02 44.49 31.11
C TRP A 3 -27.95 43.63 30.44
N PHE A 4 -28.07 42.36 30.54
CA PHE A 4 -27.48 41.23 29.78
C PHE A 4 -27.21 40.05 30.70
N LYS A 5 -28.24 39.22 30.95
CA LYS A 5 -28.01 37.83 31.30
C LYS A 5 -27.83 37.03 30.02
N ARG A 6 -26.57 36.67 29.68
CA ARG A 6 -26.32 35.65 28.68
C ARG A 6 -26.91 34.33 29.20
N LYS A 7 -27.94 33.84 28.50
CA LYS A 7 -28.32 32.42 28.64
C LYS A 7 -27.20 31.59 28.11
N ASP A 8 -26.49 30.87 28.98
CA ASP A 8 -25.50 29.86 28.60
C ASP A 8 -26.22 28.73 27.85
N LYS A 9 -26.43 28.92 26.54
CA LYS A 9 -26.65 27.81 25.64
C LYS A 9 -25.30 27.08 25.56
N LYS A 10 -25.12 25.99 26.32
CA LYS A 10 -24.10 25.00 26.05
C LYS A 10 -24.26 24.59 24.59
N LEU A 11 -23.36 25.08 23.75
CA LEU A 11 -23.18 24.56 22.42
C LEU A 11 -22.88 23.07 22.61
N LYS A 12 -23.73 22.19 22.11
CA LYS A 12 -23.40 20.77 22.01
C LYS A 12 -22.14 20.71 21.17
N ASP A 13 -21.02 20.27 21.75
CA ASP A 13 -19.83 19.98 20.98
C ASP A 13 -20.25 19.04 19.83
N PRO A 14 -20.00 19.40 18.57
CA PRO A 14 -20.24 18.48 17.48
C PRO A 14 -19.41 17.22 17.79
N GLU A 15 -20.02 16.06 17.70
CA GLU A 15 -19.34 14.79 17.84
C GLU A 15 -18.01 14.89 17.06
N LYS A 16 -16.89 14.82 17.79
CA LYS A 16 -15.56 14.79 17.17
C LYS A 16 -15.54 13.54 16.31
N LYS A 17 -15.66 13.71 15.00
CA LYS A 17 -15.43 12.63 14.05
C LYS A 17 -14.00 12.16 14.29
N THR A 18 -13.84 10.97 14.85
CA THR A 18 -12.56 10.31 14.95
C THR A 18 -12.01 10.14 13.53
N ILE A 19 -10.95 10.88 13.23
CA ILE A 19 -10.22 10.69 11.97
C ILE A 19 -9.60 9.30 12.04
N PRO A 20 -9.92 8.38 11.11
CA PRO A 20 -9.33 7.05 11.13
C PRO A 20 -7.80 7.17 11.07
N ASP A 21 -7.12 6.46 11.96
CA ASP A 21 -5.66 6.39 11.97
C ASP A 21 -5.16 5.80 10.65
N GLY A 22 -4.05 6.35 10.13
CA GLY A 22 -3.41 5.80 8.93
C GLY A 22 -3.86 6.42 7.60
N LEU A 23 -4.71 7.46 7.58
CA LEU A 23 -5.09 8.17 6.35
C LEU A 23 -4.00 9.12 5.80
N TRP A 24 -2.96 9.37 6.59
CA TRP A 24 -1.89 10.30 6.24
C TRP A 24 -0.55 9.61 6.23
N ASP A 25 0.28 9.92 5.24
CA ASP A 25 1.66 9.46 5.13
C ASP A 25 2.61 10.67 5.09
N LYS A 26 3.79 10.49 5.65
CA LYS A 26 4.85 11.49 5.58
C LYS A 26 5.80 11.17 4.44
N CYS A 27 6.02 12.13 3.56
CA CYS A 27 6.99 11.96 2.47
C CYS A 27 8.41 11.82 3.02
N PRO A 28 9.15 10.76 2.68
CA PRO A 28 10.52 10.56 3.17
C PRO A 28 11.53 11.55 2.58
N SER A 29 11.18 12.23 1.49
CA SER A 29 12.06 13.19 0.81
C SER A 29 11.85 14.61 1.31
N CYS A 30 10.63 15.14 1.30
CA CYS A 30 10.35 16.53 1.69
C CYS A 30 9.73 16.68 3.08
N ASN A 31 9.43 15.58 3.77
CA ASN A 31 8.77 15.52 5.08
C ASN A 31 7.34 16.09 5.16
N GLU A 32 6.74 16.48 4.04
CA GLU A 32 5.36 16.93 3.98
C GLU A 32 4.37 15.79 4.27
N ILE A 33 3.25 16.14 4.90
CA ILE A 33 2.17 15.20 5.22
C ILE A 33 1.23 15.13 4.03
N ILE A 34 0.97 13.93 3.52
CA ILE A 34 0.18 13.69 2.32
C ILE A 34 -1.02 12.81 2.68
N TYR A 35 -2.18 13.16 2.16
CA TYR A 35 -3.38 12.36 2.28
C TYR A 35 -3.31 11.14 1.34
N LYS A 36 -3.39 9.91 1.88
CA LYS A 36 -3.22 8.67 1.11
C LYS A 36 -4.11 8.56 -0.13
N PRO A 37 -5.42 8.85 -0.07
CA PRO A 37 -6.26 8.80 -1.25
C PRO A 37 -5.86 9.79 -2.34
N GLU A 38 -5.24 10.93 -1.97
CA GLU A 38 -4.70 11.87 -2.95
C GLU A 38 -3.39 11.35 -3.56
N LEU A 39 -2.54 10.73 -2.75
CA LEU A 39 -1.31 10.08 -3.20
C LEU A 39 -1.61 8.95 -4.21
N GLU A 40 -2.62 8.13 -3.95
CA GLU A 40 -3.10 7.09 -4.86
C GLU A 40 -3.58 7.67 -6.20
N LYS A 41 -4.40 8.74 -6.16
CA LYS A 41 -4.84 9.47 -7.38
C LYS A 41 -3.68 10.07 -8.17
N LYS A 42 -2.59 10.41 -7.51
CA LYS A 42 -1.35 10.93 -8.11
C LYS A 42 -0.36 9.81 -8.45
N LEU A 43 -0.83 8.56 -8.58
CA LEU A 43 -0.02 7.40 -8.92
C LEU A 43 1.19 7.21 -7.98
N PHE A 44 0.97 7.45 -6.69
CA PHE A 44 2.00 7.34 -5.65
C PHE A 44 3.19 8.28 -5.83
N VAL A 45 2.97 9.44 -6.43
CA VAL A 45 3.98 10.49 -6.60
C VAL A 45 3.66 11.67 -5.68
N CYS A 46 4.63 12.11 -4.90
CA CYS A 46 4.51 13.28 -4.03
C CYS A 46 4.27 14.53 -4.87
N HIS A 47 3.20 15.26 -4.60
CA HIS A 47 2.87 16.49 -5.34
C HIS A 47 3.77 17.69 -4.96
N HIS A 48 4.53 17.62 -3.85
CA HIS A 48 5.44 18.67 -3.42
C HIS A 48 6.85 18.55 -4.00
N CYS A 49 7.39 17.30 -4.04
CA CYS A 49 8.79 17.09 -4.43
C CYS A 49 9.01 16.04 -5.52
N ASN A 50 7.94 15.51 -6.09
CA ASN A 50 7.95 14.45 -7.10
C ASN A 50 8.66 13.15 -6.64
N HIS A 51 8.77 12.91 -5.32
CA HIS A 51 9.25 11.64 -4.81
C HIS A 51 8.27 10.53 -5.15
N HIS A 52 8.77 9.41 -5.69
CA HIS A 52 7.99 8.22 -5.99
C HIS A 52 7.95 7.29 -4.78
N PHE A 53 6.77 7.03 -4.26
CA PHE A 53 6.56 6.05 -3.21
C PHE A 53 6.57 4.63 -3.79
N ARG A 54 6.79 3.64 -2.93
CA ARG A 54 6.64 2.24 -3.33
C ARG A 54 5.18 1.92 -3.56
N ILE A 55 4.90 1.26 -4.68
CA ILE A 55 3.58 0.77 -5.06
C ILE A 55 3.53 -0.73 -4.76
N LEU A 56 2.44 -1.19 -4.16
CA LEU A 56 2.21 -2.61 -3.91
C LEU A 56 1.75 -3.32 -5.20
N PRO A 57 1.99 -4.64 -5.33
CA PRO A 57 1.56 -5.40 -6.51
C PRO A 57 0.09 -5.22 -6.88
N ASP A 58 -0.81 -5.25 -5.91
CA ASP A 58 -2.25 -5.09 -6.17
C ASP A 58 -2.60 -3.72 -6.77
N SER A 59 -1.90 -2.66 -6.37
CA SER A 59 -2.07 -1.34 -6.97
C SER A 59 -1.57 -1.29 -8.42
N TYR A 60 -0.49 -2.01 -8.74
CA TYR A 60 -0.03 -2.15 -10.13
C TYR A 60 -1.04 -2.90 -10.99
N VAL A 61 -1.62 -4.00 -10.48
CA VAL A 61 -2.67 -4.75 -11.17
C VAL A 61 -3.85 -3.84 -11.48
N SER A 62 -4.37 -3.13 -10.49
CA SER A 62 -5.49 -2.19 -10.67
C SER A 62 -5.19 -1.03 -11.61
N LEU A 63 -3.91 -0.64 -11.74
CA LEU A 63 -3.49 0.46 -12.59
C LEU A 63 -3.30 0.04 -14.05
N LEU A 64 -2.84 -1.19 -14.29
CA LEU A 64 -2.38 -1.64 -15.59
C LEU A 64 -3.35 -2.58 -16.30
N LEU A 65 -4.09 -3.40 -15.55
CA LEU A 65 -4.98 -4.40 -16.13
C LEU A 65 -6.43 -3.92 -16.15
N ASP A 66 -7.14 -4.32 -17.19
CA ASP A 66 -8.55 -4.03 -17.36
C ASP A 66 -9.36 -4.70 -16.24
N GLU A 67 -10.30 -3.98 -15.64
CA GLU A 67 -11.09 -4.43 -14.52
C GLU A 67 -11.81 -5.76 -14.82
N GLY A 68 -11.72 -6.70 -13.87
CA GLY A 68 -12.38 -8.01 -13.97
C GLY A 68 -11.79 -8.97 -15.01
N THR A 69 -10.64 -8.64 -15.64
CA THR A 69 -10.03 -9.48 -16.68
C THR A 69 -8.83 -10.29 -16.21
N PHE A 70 -8.38 -10.12 -14.97
CA PHE A 70 -7.14 -10.72 -14.51
C PHE A 70 -7.34 -11.91 -13.56
N THR A 71 -6.40 -12.84 -13.62
CA THR A 71 -6.31 -14.01 -12.76
C THR A 71 -4.87 -14.16 -12.27
N SER A 72 -4.70 -14.49 -10.98
CA SER A 72 -3.39 -14.77 -10.39
C SER A 72 -2.94 -16.20 -10.75
N TYR A 73 -1.63 -16.35 -11.00
CA TYR A 73 -0.98 -17.63 -11.29
C TYR A 73 0.20 -17.86 -10.38
N PHE A 74 0.47 -19.12 -10.09
CA PHE A 74 1.65 -19.56 -9.33
C PHE A 74 1.72 -19.10 -7.87
N ASP A 75 0.60 -18.73 -7.25
CA ASP A 75 0.55 -18.27 -5.86
C ASP A 75 1.02 -19.32 -4.85
N ASN A 76 1.09 -20.60 -5.27
CA ASN A 76 1.57 -21.72 -4.45
C ASN A 76 3.07 -21.99 -4.58
N LEU A 77 3.79 -21.28 -5.45
CA LEU A 77 5.23 -21.46 -5.57
C LEU A 77 5.93 -20.89 -4.33
N ILE A 78 6.95 -21.64 -3.89
CA ILE A 78 7.72 -21.31 -2.69
C ILE A 78 9.19 -21.41 -3.05
N PRO A 79 10.01 -20.39 -2.74
CA PRO A 79 11.45 -20.46 -2.92
C PRO A 79 12.04 -21.59 -2.07
N LYS A 80 12.94 -22.38 -2.68
CA LYS A 80 13.64 -23.48 -2.02
C LYS A 80 15.11 -23.14 -1.85
N ASP A 81 15.62 -23.39 -0.66
CA ASP A 81 17.04 -23.23 -0.36
C ASP A 81 17.79 -24.56 -0.64
N PHE A 82 18.31 -24.71 -1.86
CA PHE A 82 19.08 -25.90 -2.25
C PHE A 82 20.52 -25.88 -1.73
N LEU A 83 21.00 -24.71 -1.30
CA LEU A 83 22.39 -24.50 -0.90
C LEU A 83 22.57 -24.46 0.61
N ASP A 84 21.47 -24.52 1.38
CA ASP A 84 21.47 -24.22 2.83
C ASP A 84 22.26 -22.95 3.13
N PHE A 85 21.95 -21.90 2.33
CA PHE A 85 22.74 -20.67 2.29
C PHE A 85 22.63 -19.90 3.59
N LYS A 86 23.79 -19.53 4.12
CA LYS A 86 23.93 -18.69 5.30
C LYS A 86 24.96 -17.59 5.06
N ALA A 87 24.50 -16.33 5.12
CA ALA A 87 25.36 -15.16 5.27
C ALA A 87 25.35 -14.72 6.74
N ASN A 88 24.92 -13.51 7.04
CA ASN A 88 24.67 -13.06 8.43
C ASN A 88 23.47 -13.78 9.06
N LYS A 89 22.46 -14.12 8.24
CA LYS A 89 21.28 -14.91 8.61
C LYS A 89 21.11 -16.04 7.61
N ARG A 90 20.45 -17.12 8.02
CA ARG A 90 20.07 -18.19 7.10
C ARG A 90 19.04 -17.67 6.10
N TYR A 91 19.16 -18.08 4.84
CA TYR A 91 18.18 -17.72 3.80
C TYR A 91 16.77 -18.14 4.16
N GLN A 92 16.61 -19.37 4.68
CA GLN A 92 15.31 -19.89 5.10
C GLN A 92 14.63 -19.03 6.19
N ASP A 93 15.42 -18.52 7.15
CA ASP A 93 14.90 -17.65 8.23
C ASP A 93 14.40 -16.31 7.64
N GLN A 94 15.12 -15.77 6.65
CA GLN A 94 14.73 -14.54 5.97
C GLN A 94 13.43 -14.73 5.19
N ILE A 95 13.28 -15.83 4.45
CA ILE A 95 12.04 -16.19 3.74
C ILE A 95 10.87 -16.31 4.72
N ASN A 96 11.04 -16.99 5.85
CA ASN A 96 9.99 -17.16 6.84
C ASN A 96 9.53 -15.80 7.43
N VAL A 97 10.47 -14.91 7.71
CA VAL A 97 10.17 -13.53 8.16
C VAL A 97 9.42 -12.75 7.09
N ALA A 98 9.86 -12.83 5.83
CA ALA A 98 9.20 -12.16 4.71
C ALA A 98 7.76 -12.65 4.52
N LYS A 99 7.54 -13.98 4.54
CA LYS A 99 6.21 -14.59 4.47
C LYS A 99 5.30 -14.13 5.59
N THR A 100 5.80 -14.13 6.83
CA THR A 100 5.01 -13.69 7.99
C THR A 100 4.63 -12.21 7.89
N LYS A 101 5.54 -11.38 7.35
CA LYS A 101 5.34 -9.94 7.21
C LYS A 101 4.36 -9.59 6.09
N THR A 102 4.45 -10.29 4.95
CA THR A 102 3.68 -9.94 3.74
C THR A 102 2.44 -10.79 3.54
N GLY A 103 2.38 -11.98 4.13
CA GLY A 103 1.35 -12.98 3.86
C GLY A 103 1.52 -13.69 2.52
N GLU A 104 2.60 -13.41 1.78
CA GLU A 104 2.88 -13.97 0.46
C GLU A 104 3.90 -15.12 0.52
N ASN A 105 3.88 -15.99 -0.48
CA ASN A 105 4.79 -17.13 -0.56
C ASN A 105 6.12 -16.81 -1.26
N ASP A 106 6.12 -15.81 -2.15
CA ASP A 106 7.26 -15.38 -2.95
C ASP A 106 7.22 -13.86 -3.17
N ALA A 107 8.36 -13.29 -3.51
CA ALA A 107 8.48 -11.88 -3.86
C ALA A 107 7.83 -11.55 -5.22
N ILE A 108 7.62 -12.55 -6.09
CA ILE A 108 7.06 -12.35 -7.42
C ILE A 108 5.63 -12.83 -7.45
N ARG A 109 4.75 -11.97 -8.00
CA ARG A 109 3.36 -12.29 -8.30
C ARG A 109 3.13 -12.22 -9.80
N VAL A 110 2.45 -13.22 -10.35
CA VAL A 110 2.18 -13.33 -11.77
C VAL A 110 0.68 -13.27 -12.02
N TYR A 111 0.30 -12.44 -12.99
CA TYR A 111 -1.09 -12.28 -13.39
C TYR A 111 -1.23 -12.44 -14.91
N GLU A 112 -2.25 -13.15 -15.33
CA GLU A 112 -2.74 -13.10 -16.70
C GLU A 112 -3.95 -12.16 -16.73
N GLY A 113 -4.03 -11.30 -17.73
CA GLY A 113 -5.12 -10.33 -17.86
C GLY A 113 -5.10 -9.60 -19.18
N LYS A 114 -5.91 -8.58 -19.29
CA LYS A 114 -5.91 -7.71 -20.45
C LYS A 114 -5.43 -6.31 -20.06
N MET A 115 -4.71 -5.68 -20.99
CA MET A 115 -4.30 -4.29 -20.91
C MET A 115 -4.79 -3.59 -22.18
N ASN A 116 -5.76 -2.69 -22.05
CA ASN A 116 -6.45 -2.07 -23.18
C ASN A 116 -7.00 -3.11 -24.19
N GLY A 117 -7.58 -4.19 -23.70
CA GLY A 117 -8.13 -5.28 -24.50
C GLY A 117 -7.12 -6.30 -25.03
N ILE A 118 -5.82 -6.07 -24.88
CA ILE A 118 -4.75 -6.98 -25.32
C ILE A 118 -4.38 -7.93 -24.18
N SER A 119 -4.35 -9.23 -24.47
CA SER A 119 -3.94 -10.24 -23.48
C SER A 119 -2.46 -10.12 -23.16
N VAL A 120 -2.15 -10.07 -21.86
CA VAL A 120 -0.79 -9.91 -21.34
C VAL A 120 -0.57 -10.82 -20.14
N ILE A 121 0.70 -11.17 -19.89
CA ILE A 121 1.15 -11.76 -18.63
C ILE A 121 1.98 -10.69 -17.93
N LEU A 122 1.58 -10.33 -16.71
CA LEU A 122 2.22 -9.32 -15.89
C LEU A 122 2.93 -9.98 -14.70
N SER A 123 4.24 -9.81 -14.60
CA SER A 123 5.03 -10.28 -13.47
C SER A 123 5.50 -9.09 -12.64
N ILE A 124 5.12 -9.07 -11.37
CA ILE A 124 5.36 -7.92 -10.47
C ILE A 124 6.15 -8.37 -9.27
N MET A 125 7.25 -7.66 -8.97
CA MET A 125 8.04 -7.89 -7.78
C MET A 125 7.52 -7.09 -6.58
N ASN A 126 7.24 -7.78 -5.48
CA ASN A 126 6.89 -7.16 -4.21
C ASN A 126 8.17 -6.84 -3.41
N PHE A 127 8.60 -5.58 -3.42
CA PHE A 127 9.77 -5.13 -2.65
C PHE A 127 9.55 -5.08 -1.13
N SER A 128 8.38 -5.45 -0.64
CA SER A 128 8.10 -5.57 0.79
C SER A 128 8.39 -6.97 1.34
N PHE A 129 8.58 -7.95 0.42
CA PHE A 129 8.91 -9.35 0.72
C PHE A 129 10.33 -9.54 1.27
#